data_7e5749390852a69111ca4f1d795d2a88
#
_entry.id   7e5749390852a69111ca4f1d795d2a88
#
_cell.length_a   1.000
_cell.length_b   1.000
_cell.length_c   1.000
_cell.angle_alpha   90.00
_cell.angle_beta   90.00
_cell.angle_gamma   90.00
#
_symmetry.space_group_name_H-M   'P 1'
#
loop_
_entity.id
_entity.type
_entity.pdbx_description
1 polymer ?
#
loop_
_entity_poly.entity_id
_entity_poly.type
_entity_poly.pdbx_seq_one_letter_code
_entity_poly.pdbx_strand_id
1 'polypeptide(L)'
;MNLLTEYMDRVEADYTGQEAQNLINILTTNHTYFMREPEHFEFFKNVILPELKEREKTGMDLRIWSAAASSGQEPYTIAMILKDFLGPEYNAWETSVLATDISRKVLDSAVNGIYSAEQINTLPVWWRNSYFVPLPDGMYQVKKELRQQVVFRQFNLMNPLPF
;
A
#
# COMPACT_ATOMS: atom_id res chain seq x y z
N MET A 1 -26.02 -31.81 6.67
CA MET A 1 -24.74 -31.33 6.10
C MET A 1 -24.49 -29.98 6.70
N ASN A 2 -23.26 -29.65 7.07
CA ASN A 2 -22.93 -28.36 7.73
C ASN A 2 -22.79 -27.29 6.63
N LEU A 3 -23.36 -26.10 6.82
CA LEU A 3 -23.27 -24.97 5.90
C LEU A 3 -21.83 -24.65 5.47
N LEU A 4 -20.86 -24.82 6.37
CA LEU A 4 -19.45 -24.62 6.07
C LEU A 4 -18.93 -25.64 5.05
N THR A 5 -19.32 -26.92 5.21
CA THR A 5 -18.91 -27.99 4.27
C THR A 5 -19.49 -27.72 2.88
N GLU A 6 -20.78 -27.36 2.79
CA GLU A 6 -21.39 -27.01 1.51
C GLU A 6 -20.73 -25.80 0.83
N TYR A 7 -20.31 -24.82 1.62
CA TYR A 7 -19.59 -23.66 1.09
C TYR A 7 -18.19 -24.05 0.59
N MET A 8 -17.47 -24.88 1.34
CA MET A 8 -16.13 -25.35 0.91
C MET A 8 -16.21 -26.21 -0.35
N ASP A 9 -17.22 -27.09 -0.45
CA ASP A 9 -17.47 -27.88 -1.67
C ASP A 9 -17.71 -26.96 -2.89
N ARG A 10 -18.41 -25.84 -2.71
CA ARG A 10 -18.59 -24.82 -3.77
C ARG A 10 -17.30 -24.14 -4.15
N VAL A 11 -16.46 -23.78 -3.16
CA VAL A 11 -15.15 -23.16 -3.42
C VAL A 11 -14.25 -24.11 -4.21
N GLU A 12 -14.24 -25.41 -3.84
CA GLU A 12 -13.45 -26.44 -4.55
C GLU A 12 -13.97 -26.73 -5.96
N ALA A 13 -15.28 -26.67 -6.17
CA ALA A 13 -15.90 -26.91 -7.47
C ALA A 13 -15.81 -25.71 -8.43
N ASP A 14 -15.45 -24.53 -7.93
CA ASP A 14 -15.36 -23.31 -8.74
C ASP A 14 -14.04 -23.23 -9.51
N TYR A 15 -14.04 -23.70 -10.74
CA TYR A 15 -12.89 -23.61 -11.65
C TYR A 15 -12.52 -22.20 -12.07
N THR A 16 -13.37 -21.19 -11.80
CA THR A 16 -13.09 -19.77 -12.11
C THR A 16 -12.20 -19.13 -11.05
N GLY A 17 -12.13 -19.72 -9.84
CA GLY A 17 -11.43 -19.16 -8.69
C GLY A 17 -12.13 -17.98 -8.02
N GLN A 18 -13.34 -17.62 -8.47
CA GLN A 18 -14.08 -16.48 -7.91
C GLN A 18 -14.52 -16.74 -6.47
N GLU A 19 -15.00 -17.96 -6.16
CA GLU A 19 -15.39 -18.31 -4.79
C GLU A 19 -14.18 -18.38 -3.85
N ALA A 20 -13.05 -18.86 -4.32
CA ALA A 20 -11.79 -18.81 -3.55
C ALA A 20 -11.37 -17.36 -3.25
N GLN A 21 -11.50 -16.47 -4.24
CA GLN A 21 -11.20 -15.05 -4.03
C GLN A 21 -12.22 -14.38 -3.08
N ASN A 22 -13.49 -14.74 -3.13
CA ASN A 22 -14.52 -14.29 -2.20
C ASN A 22 -14.19 -14.75 -0.77
N LEU A 23 -13.81 -16.00 -0.60
CA LEU A 23 -13.39 -16.56 0.70
C LEU A 23 -12.19 -15.80 1.27
N ILE A 24 -11.17 -15.56 0.47
CA ILE A 24 -10.00 -14.76 0.85
C ILE A 24 -10.42 -13.36 1.32
N ASN A 25 -11.28 -12.67 0.56
CA ASN A 25 -11.76 -11.34 0.91
C ASN A 25 -12.56 -11.28 2.22
N ILE A 26 -13.22 -12.37 2.59
CA ILE A 26 -13.99 -12.50 3.86
C ILE A 26 -13.04 -12.81 5.03
N LEU A 27 -12.08 -13.70 4.82
CA LEU A 27 -11.18 -14.17 5.89
C LEU A 27 -10.05 -13.19 6.20
N THR A 28 -9.63 -12.36 5.24
CA THR A 28 -8.56 -11.41 5.45
C THR A 28 -9.03 -10.21 6.28
N THR A 29 -8.30 -9.91 7.35
CA THR A 29 -8.52 -8.69 8.14
C THR A 29 -7.79 -7.54 7.47
N ASN A 30 -8.55 -6.68 6.78
CA ASN A 30 -8.00 -5.56 6.01
C ASN A 30 -7.97 -4.24 6.81
N HIS A 31 -7.82 -4.32 8.14
CA HIS A 31 -7.77 -3.14 8.98
C HIS A 31 -6.41 -2.44 8.86
N THR A 32 -6.42 -1.27 8.22
CA THR A 32 -5.24 -0.43 8.03
C THR A 32 -5.61 1.05 8.08
N TYR A 33 -4.66 1.89 8.44
CA TYR A 33 -4.81 3.35 8.44
C TYR A 33 -3.45 4.03 8.21
N PHE A 34 -3.48 5.30 7.79
CA PHE A 34 -2.26 6.06 7.57
C PHE A 34 -1.46 6.23 8.85
N MET A 35 -0.15 6.07 8.76
CA MET A 35 0.78 6.15 9.90
C MET A 35 0.48 5.14 11.01
N ARG A 36 -0.09 3.97 10.68
CA ARG A 36 -0.24 2.89 11.65
C ARG A 36 1.14 2.50 12.19
N GLU A 37 1.26 2.41 13.54
CA GLU A 37 2.53 2.16 14.22
C GLU A 37 3.60 3.22 13.87
N PRO A 38 3.36 4.49 14.22
CA PRO A 38 4.15 5.64 13.76
C PRO A 38 5.64 5.54 14.10
N GLU A 39 6.00 4.86 15.17
CA GLU A 39 7.38 4.61 15.58
C GLU A 39 8.17 3.81 14.52
N HIS A 40 7.51 2.91 13.75
CA HIS A 40 8.16 2.20 12.66
C HIS A 40 8.53 3.14 11.52
N PHE A 41 7.67 4.11 11.19
CA PHE A 41 7.94 5.11 10.17
C PHE A 41 8.99 6.13 10.63
N GLU A 42 9.01 6.50 11.91
CA GLU A 42 10.07 7.33 12.47
C GLU A 42 11.43 6.63 12.42
N PHE A 43 11.49 5.35 12.78
CA PHE A 43 12.71 4.55 12.65
C PHE A 43 13.13 4.41 11.17
N PHE A 44 12.19 4.11 10.28
CA PHE A 44 12.44 4.04 8.84
C PHE A 44 13.05 5.35 8.31
N LYS A 45 12.44 6.50 8.63
CA LYS A 45 12.88 7.81 8.18
C LYS A 45 14.24 8.23 8.75
N ASN A 46 14.44 8.01 10.07
CA ASN A 46 15.56 8.60 10.78
C ASN A 46 16.80 7.69 10.85
N VAL A 47 16.63 6.39 10.65
CA VAL A 47 17.70 5.39 10.72
C VAL A 47 17.91 4.69 9.39
N ILE A 48 16.86 4.03 8.89
CA ILE A 48 16.99 3.16 7.70
C ILE A 48 17.25 3.97 6.43
N LEU A 49 16.48 5.03 6.17
CA LEU A 49 16.65 5.81 4.94
C LEU A 49 17.99 6.50 4.82
N PRO A 50 18.58 7.11 5.88
CA PRO A 50 19.95 7.65 5.81
C PRO A 50 21.01 6.59 5.47
N GLU A 51 20.92 5.41 6.09
CA GLU A 51 21.83 4.29 5.79
C GLU A 51 21.69 3.79 4.36
N LEU A 52 20.43 3.60 3.90
CA LEU A 52 20.15 3.20 2.52
C LEU A 52 20.62 4.23 1.52
N LYS A 53 20.37 5.52 1.77
CA LYS A 53 20.81 6.62 0.89
C LYS A 53 22.33 6.62 0.73
N GLU A 54 23.07 6.44 1.81
CA GLU A 54 24.54 6.38 1.75
C GLU A 54 25.04 5.13 1.00
N ARG A 55 24.42 3.98 1.25
CA ARG A 55 24.77 2.72 0.60
C ARG A 55 24.49 2.75 -0.91
N GLU A 56 23.35 3.30 -1.29
CA GLU A 56 22.85 3.28 -2.67
C GLU A 56 23.20 4.58 -3.44
N LYS A 57 24.04 5.46 -2.88
CA LYS A 57 24.36 6.76 -3.47
C LYS A 57 24.89 6.73 -4.91
N THR A 58 25.49 5.63 -5.33
CA THR A 58 26.00 5.47 -6.70
C THR A 58 24.90 5.04 -7.67
N GLY A 59 24.01 4.15 -7.22
CA GLY A 59 22.88 3.65 -8.03
C GLY A 59 21.64 4.52 -7.93
N MET A 60 21.52 5.32 -6.88
CA MET A 60 20.33 6.14 -6.57
C MET A 60 19.03 5.34 -6.58
N ASP A 61 19.05 4.14 -5.96
CA ASP A 61 17.94 3.18 -5.97
C ASP A 61 17.44 2.91 -4.53
N LEU A 62 16.22 3.36 -4.24
CA LEU A 62 15.53 3.18 -2.95
C LEU A 62 14.17 2.49 -3.16
N ARG A 63 14.15 1.39 -3.91
CA ARG A 63 12.93 0.60 -4.10
C ARG A 63 12.56 -0.15 -2.83
N ILE A 64 11.31 -0.01 -2.43
CA ILE A 64 10.77 -0.57 -1.19
C ILE A 64 9.64 -1.55 -1.52
N TRP A 65 9.52 -2.61 -0.74
CA TRP A 65 8.40 -3.54 -0.82
C TRP A 65 7.54 -3.46 0.44
N SER A 66 6.26 -3.09 0.27
CA SER A 66 5.20 -3.15 1.28
C SER A 66 4.40 -4.44 1.07
N ALA A 67 4.61 -5.42 1.92
CA ALA A 67 3.94 -6.72 1.89
C ALA A 67 2.63 -6.66 2.70
N ALA A 68 1.53 -7.23 2.17
CA ALA A 68 0.18 -7.14 2.74
C ALA A 68 -0.32 -5.69 2.85
N ALA A 69 -0.25 -4.97 1.73
CA ALA A 69 -0.51 -3.54 1.63
C ALA A 69 -1.97 -3.10 1.88
N SER A 70 -2.90 -4.04 1.92
CA SER A 70 -4.34 -3.80 2.10
C SER A 70 -4.86 -2.70 1.15
N SER A 71 -5.61 -1.71 1.66
CA SER A 71 -6.16 -0.60 0.88
C SER A 71 -5.20 0.56 0.64
N GLY A 72 -3.89 0.37 0.83
CA GLY A 72 -2.84 1.24 0.30
C GLY A 72 -2.31 2.31 1.25
N GLN A 73 -2.80 2.44 2.47
CA GLN A 73 -2.38 3.49 3.41
C GLN A 73 -0.89 3.40 3.74
N GLU A 74 -0.37 2.19 3.98
CA GLU A 74 1.06 1.97 4.26
C GLU A 74 1.96 2.32 3.07
N PRO A 75 1.79 1.75 1.86
CA PRO A 75 2.67 2.08 0.75
C PRO A 75 2.60 3.56 0.35
N TYR A 76 1.46 4.22 0.48
CA TYR A 76 1.38 5.67 0.26
C TYR A 76 2.10 6.45 1.37
N THR A 77 2.02 6.02 2.63
CA THR A 77 2.82 6.61 3.72
C THR A 77 4.32 6.51 3.41
N ILE A 78 4.79 5.33 2.98
CA ILE A 78 6.18 5.12 2.57
C ILE A 78 6.57 6.07 1.41
N ALA A 79 5.73 6.18 0.38
CA ALA A 79 5.99 7.05 -0.76
C ALA A 79 6.06 8.54 -0.36
N MET A 80 5.19 9.00 0.57
CA MET A 80 5.25 10.36 1.13
C MET A 80 6.54 10.58 1.90
N ILE A 81 6.95 9.63 2.74
CA ILE A 81 8.20 9.71 3.51
C ILE A 81 9.41 9.79 2.59
N LEU A 82 9.48 8.95 1.56
CA LEU A 82 10.58 8.97 0.58
C LEU A 82 10.69 10.33 -0.11
N LYS A 83 9.55 10.89 -0.52
CA LYS A 83 9.50 12.18 -1.18
C LYS A 83 9.97 13.32 -0.28
N ASP A 84 9.55 13.31 0.99
CA ASP A 84 9.98 14.30 1.98
C ASP A 84 11.45 14.15 2.36
N PHE A 85 11.90 12.90 2.54
CA PHE A 85 13.28 12.61 2.93
C PHE A 85 14.29 13.04 1.85
N LEU A 86 13.98 12.75 0.59
CA LEU A 86 14.87 13.11 -0.52
C LEU A 86 14.70 14.58 -0.96
N GLY A 87 13.54 15.19 -0.70
CA GLY A 87 13.29 16.59 -1.03
C GLY A 87 13.61 16.94 -2.49
N PRO A 88 14.51 17.93 -2.74
CA PRO A 88 14.88 18.31 -4.11
C PRO A 88 15.55 17.19 -4.92
N GLU A 89 16.20 16.24 -4.26
CA GLU A 89 16.89 15.12 -4.91
C GLU A 89 15.92 14.01 -5.38
N TYR A 90 14.65 14.02 -4.95
CA TYR A 90 13.68 12.95 -5.17
C TYR A 90 13.64 12.46 -6.63
N ASN A 91 13.65 13.37 -7.60
CA ASN A 91 13.54 13.02 -9.00
C ASN A 91 14.82 12.39 -9.60
N ALA A 92 15.93 12.42 -8.87
CA ALA A 92 17.17 11.77 -9.27
C ALA A 92 17.25 10.31 -8.78
N TRP A 93 16.35 9.91 -7.88
CA TRP A 93 16.34 8.59 -7.26
C TRP A 93 15.22 7.72 -7.83
N GLU A 94 15.48 6.44 -8.02
CA GLU A 94 14.43 5.44 -8.22
C GLU A 94 13.80 5.11 -6.87
N THR A 95 12.53 5.47 -6.70
CA THR A 95 11.84 5.40 -5.41
C THR A 95 10.54 4.60 -5.48
N SER A 96 10.42 3.66 -6.43
CA SER A 96 9.22 2.84 -6.58
C SER A 96 8.92 2.04 -5.32
N VAL A 97 7.66 2.05 -4.91
CA VAL A 97 7.16 1.19 -3.83
C VAL A 97 6.35 0.05 -4.46
N LEU A 98 6.87 -1.18 -4.37
CA LEU A 98 6.08 -2.36 -4.68
C LEU A 98 5.13 -2.63 -3.52
N ALA A 99 3.83 -2.68 -3.78
CA ALA A 99 2.78 -2.94 -2.79
C ALA A 99 2.02 -4.21 -3.18
N THR A 100 2.02 -5.21 -2.31
CA THR A 100 1.38 -6.49 -2.62
C THR A 100 0.34 -6.88 -1.59
N ASP A 101 -0.74 -7.52 -2.04
CA ASP A 101 -1.75 -8.13 -1.17
C ASP A 101 -2.34 -9.36 -1.84
N ILE A 102 -2.91 -10.26 -1.06
CA ILE A 102 -3.61 -11.42 -1.59
C ILE A 102 -5.03 -11.07 -2.08
N SER A 103 -5.65 -10.04 -1.48
CA SER A 103 -7.00 -9.58 -1.81
C SER A 103 -6.99 -8.58 -2.96
N ARG A 104 -7.50 -9.00 -4.12
CA ARG A 104 -7.67 -8.13 -5.27
C ARG A 104 -8.58 -6.93 -4.99
N LYS A 105 -9.63 -7.15 -4.21
CA LYS A 105 -10.60 -6.10 -3.83
C LYS A 105 -9.94 -4.91 -3.14
N VAL A 106 -9.04 -5.16 -2.17
CA VAL A 106 -8.36 -4.06 -1.47
C VAL A 106 -7.32 -3.38 -2.35
N LEU A 107 -6.65 -4.15 -3.24
CA LEU A 107 -5.71 -3.58 -4.22
C LEU A 107 -6.41 -2.65 -5.21
N ASP A 108 -7.61 -3.00 -5.69
CA ASP A 108 -8.39 -2.14 -6.57
C ASP A 108 -8.76 -0.81 -5.87
N SER A 109 -9.10 -0.86 -4.59
CA SER A 109 -9.31 0.34 -3.77
C SER A 109 -8.01 1.16 -3.60
N ALA A 110 -6.90 0.48 -3.34
CA ALA A 110 -5.59 1.10 -3.19
C ALA A 110 -5.11 1.81 -4.47
N VAL A 111 -5.30 1.19 -5.64
CA VAL A 111 -4.98 1.79 -6.95
C VAL A 111 -5.74 3.09 -7.18
N ASN A 112 -7.02 3.14 -6.80
CA ASN A 112 -7.82 4.35 -6.89
C ASN A 112 -7.31 5.44 -5.94
N GLY A 113 -6.78 5.07 -4.77
CA GLY A 113 -6.19 5.96 -3.79
C GLY A 113 -7.18 7.01 -3.26
N ILE A 114 -8.44 6.63 -3.08
CA ILE A 114 -9.52 7.50 -2.61
C ILE A 114 -9.85 7.16 -1.15
N TYR A 115 -9.84 8.17 -0.29
CA TYR A 115 -10.01 8.05 1.15
C TYR A 115 -10.95 9.11 1.70
N SER A 116 -11.65 8.80 2.78
CA SER A 116 -12.50 9.79 3.46
C SER A 116 -11.67 10.83 4.22
N ALA A 117 -12.28 11.96 4.55
CA ALA A 117 -11.66 12.97 5.41
C ALA A 117 -11.20 12.38 6.75
N GLU A 118 -11.99 11.46 7.32
CA GLU A 118 -11.66 10.77 8.58
C GLU A 118 -10.38 9.92 8.44
N GLN A 119 -10.25 9.17 7.35
CA GLN A 119 -9.08 8.33 7.10
C GLN A 119 -7.78 9.11 6.96
N ILE A 120 -7.82 10.33 6.38
CA ILE A 120 -6.62 11.16 6.22
C ILE A 120 -6.37 12.11 7.39
N ASN A 121 -7.29 12.21 8.35
CA ASN A 121 -7.18 13.16 9.48
C ASN A 121 -6.01 12.88 10.42
N THR A 122 -5.52 11.64 10.45
CA THR A 122 -4.33 11.25 11.20
C THR A 122 -3.03 11.82 10.61
N LEU A 123 -3.06 12.23 9.34
CA LEU A 123 -1.91 12.81 8.65
C LEU A 123 -1.71 14.29 9.02
N PRO A 124 -0.45 14.77 9.05
CA PRO A 124 -0.16 16.18 9.20
C PRO A 124 -0.90 17.04 8.15
N VAL A 125 -1.35 18.23 8.53
CA VAL A 125 -2.10 19.13 7.63
C VAL A 125 -1.34 19.39 6.33
N TRP A 126 -0.03 19.60 6.42
CA TRP A 126 0.79 19.88 5.25
C TRP A 126 0.91 18.65 4.31
N TRP A 127 0.88 17.39 4.81
CA TRP A 127 0.81 16.19 3.99
C TRP A 127 -0.52 16.09 3.24
N ARG A 128 -1.63 16.36 3.95
CA ARG A 128 -2.95 16.37 3.32
C ARG A 128 -3.01 17.37 2.15
N ASN A 129 -2.47 18.57 2.33
CA ASN A 129 -2.45 19.60 1.29
C ASN A 129 -1.45 19.28 0.15
N SER A 130 -0.32 18.66 0.48
CA SER A 130 0.74 18.35 -0.49
C SER A 130 0.42 17.12 -1.33
N TYR A 131 -0.20 16.09 -0.74
CA TYR A 131 -0.32 14.77 -1.35
C TYR A 131 -1.73 14.34 -1.72
N PHE A 132 -2.74 15.10 -1.37
CA PHE A 132 -4.13 14.79 -1.71
C PHE A 132 -4.81 15.93 -2.48
N VAL A 133 -5.84 15.57 -3.26
CA VAL A 133 -6.77 16.50 -3.89
C VAL A 133 -8.19 16.21 -3.38
N PRO A 134 -8.97 17.22 -3.01
CA PRO A 134 -10.36 17.02 -2.63
C PRO A 134 -11.20 16.63 -3.85
N LEU A 135 -12.18 15.75 -3.63
CA LEU A 135 -13.20 15.36 -4.61
C LEU A 135 -14.55 16.00 -4.26
N PRO A 136 -15.48 16.09 -5.23
CA PRO A 136 -16.78 16.76 -5.02
C PRO A 136 -17.66 16.13 -3.93
N ASP A 137 -17.49 14.87 -3.64
CA ASP A 137 -18.25 14.09 -2.64
C ASP A 137 -17.66 14.15 -1.22
N GLY A 138 -16.69 15.03 -0.97
CA GLY A 138 -16.00 15.15 0.31
C GLY A 138 -14.94 14.09 0.57
N MET A 139 -14.64 13.29 -0.43
CA MET A 139 -13.52 12.34 -0.42
C MET A 139 -12.23 13.05 -0.84
N TYR A 140 -11.12 12.37 -0.68
CA TYR A 140 -9.78 12.84 -1.03
C TYR A 140 -9.03 11.79 -1.83
N GLN A 141 -8.42 12.20 -2.92
CA GLN A 141 -7.61 11.29 -3.73
C GLN A 141 -6.13 11.61 -3.59
N VAL A 142 -5.31 10.60 -3.41
CA VAL A 142 -3.85 10.74 -3.51
C VAL A 142 -3.49 11.31 -4.88
N LYS A 143 -2.62 12.32 -4.93
CA LYS A 143 -2.19 12.95 -6.18
C LYS A 143 -1.59 11.94 -7.15
N LYS A 144 -1.82 12.15 -8.44
CA LYS A 144 -1.42 11.24 -9.51
C LYS A 144 0.08 10.91 -9.46
N GLU A 145 0.91 11.92 -9.21
CA GLU A 145 2.36 11.78 -9.17
C GLU A 145 2.80 10.78 -8.07
N LEU A 146 2.14 10.83 -6.90
CA LEU A 146 2.43 9.89 -5.82
C LEU A 146 1.86 8.50 -6.10
N ARG A 147 0.65 8.42 -6.69
CA ARG A 147 0.06 7.13 -7.09
C ARG A 147 0.93 6.36 -8.10
N GLN A 148 1.59 7.06 -9.00
CA GLN A 148 2.49 6.47 -10.00
C GLN A 148 3.77 5.89 -9.40
N GLN A 149 4.14 6.27 -8.18
CA GLN A 149 5.30 5.72 -7.46
C GLN A 149 4.99 4.40 -6.75
N VAL A 150 3.71 4.02 -6.64
CA VAL A 150 3.29 2.79 -5.98
C VAL A 150 2.77 1.79 -7.00
N VAL A 151 3.42 0.65 -7.08
CA VAL A 151 3.08 -0.45 -8.01
C VAL A 151 2.34 -1.52 -7.25
N PHE A 152 1.03 -1.60 -7.45
CA PHE A 152 0.20 -2.61 -6.79
C PHE A 152 0.19 -3.92 -7.57
N ARG A 153 0.40 -5.07 -6.88
CA ARG A 153 0.36 -6.41 -7.46
C ARG A 153 -0.32 -7.39 -6.51
N GLN A 154 -1.13 -8.28 -7.06
CA GLN A 154 -1.65 -9.41 -6.28
C GLN A 154 -0.51 -10.42 -6.05
N PHE A 155 -0.30 -10.80 -4.81
CA PHE A 155 0.72 -11.77 -4.44
C PHE A 155 0.33 -12.50 -3.15
N ASN A 156 0.50 -13.83 -3.17
CA ASN A 156 0.35 -14.66 -1.98
C ASN A 156 1.73 -14.89 -1.35
N LEU A 157 1.94 -14.41 -0.13
CA LEU A 157 3.21 -14.53 0.60
C LEU A 157 3.61 -15.98 0.91
N MET A 158 2.71 -16.95 0.71
CA MET A 158 3.05 -18.38 0.78
C MET A 158 3.75 -18.89 -0.48
N ASN A 159 3.74 -18.12 -1.56
CA ASN A 159 4.46 -18.46 -2.79
C ASN A 159 5.95 -18.05 -2.69
N PRO A 160 6.85 -18.69 -3.46
CA PRO A 160 8.22 -18.23 -3.60
C PRO A 160 8.27 -16.77 -4.05
N LEU A 161 9.20 -15.99 -3.49
CA LEU A 161 9.40 -14.60 -3.87
C LEU A 161 9.85 -14.51 -5.34
N PRO A 162 9.31 -13.54 -6.10
CA PRO A 162 9.57 -13.41 -7.55
C PRO A 162 10.87 -12.67 -7.88
N PHE A 163 11.70 -12.36 -6.86
CA PHE A 163 12.97 -11.62 -6.98
C PHE A 163 14.03 -12.16 -6.03
#